data_57260bc192bfc6912e42a4748ffb9584
#
_entry.id   57260bc192bfc6912e42a4748ffb9584
#
_cell.length_a   1.000
_cell.length_b   1.000
_cell.length_c   1.000
_cell.angle_alpha   90.00
_cell.angle_beta   90.00
_cell.angle_gamma   90.00
#
_symmetry.space_group_name_H-M   'P 1'
#
loop_
_entity.id
_entity.type
_entity.pdbx_description
1 polymer ?
#
loop_
_entity_poly.entity_id
_entity_poly.type
_entity_poly.pdbx_seq_one_letter_code
_entity_poly.pdbx_strand_id
1 'polypeptide(L)'
;MKAAVFYQCGDASQIQIADVPEPQIGPGQVLVRVHASAFNHLELWALHGPADESYRFPMWTGSDIAGVIEQLAPDVTGWEIGEAVVVNPSLSCGKCARCLEGEVSQCDDYDILGSSGNGGNAELIAVDAEKLMRTPAGFSFVTAAAAPLAYQTAWRAVVTRAKVQAGEDVLVLGASGGVAAACIQICKLIGARVFAITSSEEKMGKARSIGADFALDRTASNPFEEVRRLTNGRGVDLVIENTGAATWSESQNILRKAGRIVTYGRTTGRHASTNLSLLFWNEQTHIGSTMGSLSDFRTVMDHVLSGKIEPVIDSVYPLEQARQAYARYERGEQFGKIVLQVRE
;
A
#
# COMPACT_ATOMS: atom_id res chain seq x y z
N MET A 1 -6.88 23.82 -11.90
CA MET A 1 -6.88 22.39 -12.16
C MET A 1 -8.03 21.70 -11.43
N LYS A 2 -8.53 20.57 -11.94
CA LYS A 2 -9.55 19.77 -11.24
C LYS A 2 -8.92 18.84 -10.21
N ALA A 3 -9.63 18.63 -9.08
CA ALA A 3 -9.27 17.69 -8.03
C ALA A 3 -10.51 17.07 -7.38
N ALA A 4 -10.36 15.87 -6.84
CA ALA A 4 -11.37 15.19 -6.03
C ALA A 4 -11.22 15.64 -4.57
N VAL A 5 -11.95 16.70 -4.19
CA VAL A 5 -11.80 17.40 -2.91
C VAL A 5 -12.89 17.05 -1.91
N PHE A 6 -12.59 17.28 -0.63
CA PHE A 6 -13.57 17.37 0.44
C PHE A 6 -13.29 18.60 1.31
N TYR A 7 -14.36 19.20 1.86
CA TYR A 7 -14.33 20.44 2.65
C TYR A 7 -14.55 20.18 4.14
N GLN A 8 -14.84 18.96 4.49
CA GLN A 8 -14.99 18.47 5.86
C GLN A 8 -14.81 16.95 5.87
N CYS A 9 -14.46 16.40 7.01
CA CYS A 9 -14.42 14.95 7.21
C CYS A 9 -15.82 14.34 7.18
N GLY A 10 -15.92 13.07 6.82
CA GLY A 10 -17.16 12.32 6.71
C GLY A 10 -16.99 11.04 5.91
N ASP A 11 -17.99 10.67 5.16
CA ASP A 11 -18.02 9.53 4.26
C ASP A 11 -17.79 9.93 2.78
N ALA A 12 -17.88 8.99 1.85
CA ALA A 12 -17.69 9.24 0.42
C ALA A 12 -18.62 10.31 -0.16
N SER A 13 -19.73 10.66 0.50
CA SER A 13 -20.63 11.73 0.02
C SER A 13 -19.99 13.11 0.05
N GLN A 14 -18.94 13.29 0.85
CA GLN A 14 -18.18 14.54 0.96
C GLN A 14 -17.27 14.80 -0.26
N ILE A 15 -16.96 13.75 -1.03
CA ILE A 15 -16.09 13.87 -2.22
C ILE A 15 -16.82 14.59 -3.35
N GLN A 16 -16.21 15.64 -3.88
CA GLN A 16 -16.70 16.40 -5.03
C GLN A 16 -15.54 16.81 -5.93
N ILE A 17 -15.82 16.98 -7.20
CA ILE A 17 -14.85 17.53 -8.16
C ILE A 17 -14.95 19.04 -8.11
N ALA A 18 -13.82 19.70 -7.90
CA ALA A 18 -13.75 21.16 -7.84
C ALA A 18 -12.50 21.68 -8.55
N ASP A 19 -12.59 22.92 -9.00
CA ASP A 19 -11.44 23.67 -9.50
C ASP A 19 -10.64 24.22 -8.29
N VAL A 20 -9.37 23.89 -8.27
CA VAL A 20 -8.41 24.33 -7.23
C VAL A 20 -7.21 25.01 -7.90
N PRO A 21 -6.47 25.89 -7.19
CA PRO A 21 -5.23 26.46 -7.72
C PRO A 21 -4.24 25.41 -8.17
N GLU A 22 -3.52 25.67 -9.24
CA GLU A 22 -2.41 24.83 -9.68
C GLU A 22 -1.24 24.92 -8.69
N PRO A 23 -0.58 23.80 -8.37
CA PRO A 23 0.57 23.83 -7.49
C PRO A 23 1.74 24.57 -8.15
N GLN A 24 2.46 25.36 -7.36
CA GLN A 24 3.69 26.01 -7.78
C GLN A 24 4.88 25.15 -7.39
N ILE A 25 5.83 24.96 -8.31
CA ILE A 25 7.07 24.24 -8.03
C ILE A 25 8.09 25.15 -7.35
N GLY A 26 8.73 24.61 -6.30
CA GLY A 26 9.89 25.19 -5.65
C GLY A 26 11.21 24.62 -6.17
N PRO A 27 12.37 25.05 -5.59
CA PRO A 27 13.67 24.47 -5.91
C PRO A 27 13.68 22.95 -5.73
N GLY A 28 14.33 22.22 -6.66
CA GLY A 28 14.40 20.76 -6.64
C GLY A 28 13.12 20.02 -7.03
N GLN A 29 12.03 20.75 -7.34
CA GLN A 29 10.73 20.15 -7.64
C GLN A 29 10.42 20.12 -9.12
N VAL A 30 9.50 19.23 -9.45
CA VAL A 30 8.88 19.10 -10.76
C VAL A 30 7.36 19.17 -10.64
N LEU A 31 6.69 19.67 -11.66
CA LEU A 31 5.26 19.55 -11.81
C LEU A 31 4.98 18.29 -12.63
N VAL A 32 4.21 17.38 -12.05
CA VAL A 32 3.76 16.15 -12.72
C VAL A 32 2.30 16.31 -13.12
N ARG A 33 2.03 16.12 -14.41
CA ARG A 33 0.68 15.94 -14.94
C ARG A 33 0.27 14.50 -14.62
N VAL A 34 -0.73 14.37 -13.76
CA VAL A 34 -1.21 13.07 -13.29
C VAL A 34 -2.05 12.41 -14.40
N HIS A 35 -1.68 11.18 -14.75
CA HIS A 35 -2.49 10.32 -15.61
C HIS A 35 -3.30 9.32 -14.80
N ALA A 36 -2.74 8.80 -13.71
CA ALA A 36 -3.43 7.89 -12.81
C ALA A 36 -2.99 8.09 -11.36
N SER A 37 -3.94 7.91 -10.44
CA SER A 37 -3.71 7.84 -8.99
C SER A 37 -4.44 6.64 -8.41
N ALA A 38 -3.90 5.97 -7.38
CA ALA A 38 -4.51 4.77 -6.84
C ALA A 38 -4.73 4.85 -5.33
N PHE A 39 -5.85 4.26 -4.87
CA PHE A 39 -6.29 4.33 -3.48
C PHE A 39 -5.53 3.40 -2.55
N ASN A 40 -5.33 3.88 -1.33
CA ASN A 40 -4.84 3.17 -0.17
C ASN A 40 -5.80 3.37 1.01
N HIS A 41 -5.63 2.64 2.10
CA HIS A 41 -6.48 2.84 3.28
C HIS A 41 -6.33 4.24 3.90
N LEU A 42 -5.25 4.92 3.55
CA LEU A 42 -4.95 6.30 3.92
C LEU A 42 -6.04 7.28 3.44
N GLU A 43 -6.60 7.07 2.23
CA GLU A 43 -7.69 7.89 1.68
C GLU A 43 -8.91 7.88 2.59
N LEU A 44 -9.26 6.71 3.15
CA LEU A 44 -10.37 6.61 4.11
C LEU A 44 -10.02 7.22 5.46
N TRP A 45 -8.78 7.04 5.94
CA TRP A 45 -8.37 7.69 7.19
C TRP A 45 -8.41 9.21 7.08
N ALA A 46 -7.95 9.76 5.96
CA ALA A 46 -8.02 11.19 5.70
C ALA A 46 -9.47 11.69 5.58
N LEU A 47 -10.32 10.96 4.87
CA LEU A 47 -11.72 11.31 4.68
C LEU A 47 -12.53 11.24 5.99
N HIS A 48 -12.35 10.18 6.79
CA HIS A 48 -13.04 10.04 8.07
C HIS A 48 -12.50 10.99 9.15
N GLY A 49 -11.30 11.51 8.95
CA GLY A 49 -10.64 12.51 9.77
C GLY A 49 -9.94 11.97 11.01
N PRO A 50 -8.91 12.70 11.47
CA PRO A 50 -8.43 12.56 12.83
C PRO A 50 -9.47 13.11 13.81
N ALA A 51 -9.35 12.69 15.04
CA ALA A 51 -10.15 13.26 16.12
C ALA A 51 -9.73 14.71 16.51
N ASP A 52 -8.75 15.30 15.80
CA ASP A 52 -8.20 16.64 16.06
C ASP A 52 -8.37 17.59 14.86
N GLU A 53 -8.16 18.87 15.07
CA GLU A 53 -8.37 19.96 14.10
C GLU A 53 -7.16 20.19 13.16
N SER A 54 -6.34 19.17 12.88
CA SER A 54 -5.09 19.34 12.13
C SER A 54 -5.27 19.53 10.61
N TYR A 55 -6.44 19.23 10.05
CA TYR A 55 -6.69 19.34 8.62
C TYR A 55 -7.02 20.75 8.14
N ARG A 56 -6.44 21.11 7.00
CA ARG A 56 -6.76 22.35 6.27
C ARG A 56 -7.60 22.00 5.04
N PHE A 57 -8.79 22.58 4.96
CA PHE A 57 -9.70 22.38 3.83
C PHE A 57 -9.63 23.56 2.83
N PRO A 58 -9.92 23.37 1.53
CA PRO A 58 -10.21 22.07 0.91
C PRO A 58 -8.99 21.14 0.89
N MET A 59 -9.24 19.84 0.98
CA MET A 59 -8.22 18.81 0.96
C MET A 59 -8.54 17.75 -0.10
N TRP A 60 -7.52 17.17 -0.72
CA TRP A 60 -7.61 15.96 -1.55
C TRP A 60 -6.41 15.06 -1.29
N THR A 61 -6.63 13.77 -1.40
CA THR A 61 -5.62 12.75 -1.13
C THR A 61 -4.97 12.24 -2.42
N GLY A 62 -4.36 11.07 -2.38
CA GLY A 62 -3.71 10.39 -3.50
C GLY A 62 -2.21 10.28 -3.29
N SER A 63 -1.79 9.12 -2.78
CA SER A 63 -0.37 8.84 -2.51
C SER A 63 0.32 8.18 -3.71
N ASP A 64 -0.39 7.31 -4.41
CA ASP A 64 0.13 6.54 -5.53
C ASP A 64 -0.15 7.26 -6.85
N ILE A 65 0.90 7.65 -7.57
CA ILE A 65 0.79 8.56 -8.70
C ILE A 65 1.68 8.09 -9.85
N ALA A 66 1.13 8.09 -11.05
CA ALA A 66 1.88 7.97 -12.30
C ALA A 66 1.41 9.03 -13.31
N GLY A 67 2.35 9.55 -14.08
CA GLY A 67 2.05 10.62 -15.03
C GLY A 67 3.27 11.04 -15.85
N VAL A 68 3.24 12.25 -16.35
CA VAL A 68 4.35 12.83 -17.13
C VAL A 68 4.83 14.14 -16.52
N ILE A 69 6.11 14.42 -16.66
CA ILE A 69 6.69 15.69 -16.23
C ILE A 69 6.17 16.83 -17.12
N GLU A 70 5.53 17.82 -16.49
CA GLU A 70 4.98 19.03 -17.14
C GLU A 70 5.94 20.20 -17.09
N GLN A 71 6.61 20.40 -15.93
CA GLN A 71 7.56 21.49 -15.71
C GLN A 71 8.69 21.00 -14.78
N LEU A 72 9.84 21.64 -14.90
CA LEU A 72 11.03 21.43 -14.08
C LEU A 72 11.43 22.75 -13.42
N ALA A 73 11.80 22.73 -12.15
CA ALA A 73 12.51 23.87 -11.55
C ALA A 73 13.88 24.04 -12.21
N PRO A 74 14.43 25.29 -12.26
CA PRO A 74 15.67 25.57 -12.99
C PRO A 74 16.91 24.81 -12.48
N ASP A 75 16.89 24.34 -11.25
CA ASP A 75 17.96 23.58 -10.57
C ASP A 75 17.82 22.07 -10.72
N VAL A 76 16.71 21.58 -11.30
CA VAL A 76 16.50 20.16 -11.57
C VAL A 76 17.27 19.73 -12.81
N THR A 77 18.08 18.70 -12.69
CA THR A 77 18.86 18.10 -13.76
C THR A 77 18.56 16.61 -13.92
N GLY A 78 18.86 16.03 -15.08
CA GLY A 78 18.69 14.61 -15.34
C GLY A 78 17.25 14.18 -15.65
N TRP A 79 16.34 15.13 -15.81
CA TRP A 79 14.94 14.92 -16.20
C TRP A 79 14.57 15.82 -17.40
N GLU A 80 13.62 15.37 -18.21
CA GLU A 80 13.10 16.12 -19.35
C GLU A 80 11.57 16.25 -19.26
N ILE A 81 11.03 17.36 -19.77
CA ILE A 81 9.58 17.55 -19.91
C ILE A 81 9.03 16.46 -20.85
N GLY A 82 7.91 15.85 -20.48
CA GLY A 82 7.29 14.76 -21.23
C GLY A 82 7.75 13.36 -20.81
N GLU A 83 8.76 13.22 -19.95
CA GLU A 83 9.14 11.90 -19.43
C GLU A 83 8.03 11.30 -18.58
N ALA A 84 7.75 10.02 -18.82
CA ALA A 84 6.78 9.23 -18.05
C ALA A 84 7.39 8.74 -16.73
N VAL A 85 6.70 8.98 -15.64
CA VAL A 85 7.20 8.76 -14.28
C VAL A 85 6.17 8.14 -13.35
N VAL A 86 6.67 7.47 -12.33
CA VAL A 86 5.94 7.06 -11.13
C VAL A 86 6.57 7.73 -9.91
N VAL A 87 5.75 8.09 -8.93
CA VAL A 87 6.18 8.85 -7.75
C VAL A 87 6.35 7.92 -6.54
N ASN A 88 7.47 8.01 -5.84
CA ASN A 88 7.64 7.42 -4.51
C ASN A 88 6.87 8.28 -3.48
N PRO A 89 5.85 7.74 -2.80
CA PRO A 89 5.01 8.52 -1.91
C PRO A 89 5.66 8.88 -0.57
N SER A 90 6.86 8.37 -0.28
CA SER A 90 7.54 8.60 1.00
C SER A 90 8.07 10.01 1.11
N LEU A 91 7.61 10.76 2.11
CA LEU A 91 8.12 12.08 2.48
C LEU A 91 9.02 11.95 3.72
N SER A 92 10.17 12.62 3.71
CA SER A 92 11.12 12.55 4.80
C SER A 92 12.03 13.79 4.79
N CYS A 93 12.71 14.08 5.89
CA CYS A 93 13.53 15.29 6.01
C CYS A 93 14.82 15.31 5.12
N GLY A 94 15.20 14.18 4.54
CA GLY A 94 16.37 14.04 3.66
C GLY A 94 17.75 14.15 4.33
N LYS A 95 17.84 14.61 5.59
CA LYS A 95 19.11 14.99 6.26
C LYS A 95 19.43 14.25 7.55
N CYS A 96 18.50 13.57 8.19
CA CYS A 96 18.77 12.79 9.40
C CYS A 96 19.55 11.51 9.04
N ALA A 97 20.14 10.86 10.05
CA ALA A 97 20.95 9.66 9.85
C ALA A 97 20.20 8.57 9.08
N ARG A 98 18.91 8.37 9.39
CA ARG A 98 18.07 7.38 8.71
C ARG A 98 17.82 7.70 7.24
N CYS A 99 17.61 8.99 6.92
CA CYS A 99 17.48 9.41 5.52
C CYS A 99 18.77 9.20 4.74
N LEU A 100 19.92 9.53 5.33
CA LEU A 100 21.23 9.35 4.70
C LEU A 100 21.60 7.89 4.49
N GLU A 101 21.09 6.98 5.34
CA GLU A 101 21.18 5.52 5.17
C GLU A 101 20.18 4.97 4.12
N GLY A 102 19.27 5.80 3.60
CA GLY A 102 18.17 5.39 2.70
C GLY A 102 16.96 4.78 3.40
N GLU A 103 16.99 4.69 4.74
CA GLU A 103 15.91 4.16 5.59
C GLU A 103 14.84 5.22 5.89
N VAL A 104 14.30 5.83 4.84
CA VAL A 104 13.43 7.02 4.92
C VAL A 104 12.17 6.79 5.76
N SER A 105 11.61 5.58 5.79
CA SER A 105 10.45 5.25 6.63
C SER A 105 10.73 5.23 8.13
N GLN A 106 11.99 5.40 8.54
CA GLN A 106 12.44 5.52 9.94
C GLN A 106 12.81 6.95 10.31
N CYS A 107 12.55 7.93 9.44
CA CYS A 107 12.74 9.35 9.71
C CYS A 107 11.71 9.82 10.75
N ASP A 108 12.15 10.64 11.73
CA ASP A 108 11.23 11.19 12.73
C ASP A 108 10.19 12.14 12.12
N ASP A 109 10.58 12.84 11.02
CA ASP A 109 9.71 13.72 10.23
C ASP A 109 9.07 12.96 9.03
N TYR A 110 8.84 11.65 9.17
CA TYR A 110 8.28 10.84 8.09
C TYR A 110 6.81 11.14 7.87
N ASP A 111 6.42 11.31 6.60
CA ASP A 111 5.04 11.42 6.17
C ASP A 111 4.82 10.71 4.82
N ILE A 112 3.57 10.64 4.40
CA ILE A 112 3.16 10.04 3.12
C ILE A 112 2.46 11.11 2.28
N LEU A 113 2.82 11.24 1.04
CA LEU A 113 2.22 12.16 0.08
C LEU A 113 0.69 12.00 0.07
N GLY A 114 -0.05 13.10 0.22
CA GLY A 114 -1.50 13.10 0.28
C GLY A 114 -2.12 12.68 1.62
N SER A 115 -1.32 12.45 2.68
CA SER A 115 -1.85 12.12 4.02
C SER A 115 -2.21 13.34 4.84
N SER A 116 -1.35 14.33 4.87
CA SER A 116 -1.50 15.59 5.63
C SER A 116 -1.59 16.83 4.74
N GLY A 117 -1.47 16.65 3.43
CA GLY A 117 -1.50 17.69 2.40
C GLY A 117 -2.16 17.19 1.12
N ASN A 118 -2.13 18.04 0.12
CA ASN A 118 -2.76 17.74 -1.16
C ASN A 118 -1.96 16.70 -1.96
N GLY A 119 -2.65 15.67 -2.44
CA GLY A 119 -2.08 14.53 -3.14
C GLY A 119 -2.41 14.48 -4.63
N GLY A 120 -2.31 13.29 -5.22
CA GLY A 120 -2.44 13.05 -6.66
C GLY A 120 -3.85 12.76 -7.16
N ASN A 121 -4.90 12.86 -6.33
CA ASN A 121 -6.29 12.78 -6.80
C ASN A 121 -6.70 14.12 -7.46
N ALA A 122 -5.84 14.63 -8.35
CA ALA A 122 -5.92 15.90 -9.06
C ALA A 122 -5.17 15.82 -10.38
N GLU A 123 -5.36 16.82 -11.27
CA GLU A 123 -4.73 16.86 -12.59
C GLU A 123 -3.21 17.11 -12.54
N LEU A 124 -2.72 17.83 -11.52
CA LEU A 124 -1.32 18.22 -11.37
C LEU A 124 -0.87 18.06 -9.91
N ILE A 125 0.40 17.72 -9.74
CA ILE A 125 1.05 17.69 -8.43
C ILE A 125 2.50 18.16 -8.53
N ALA A 126 2.96 18.97 -7.55
CA ALA A 126 4.36 19.31 -7.38
C ALA A 126 5.04 18.29 -6.44
N VAL A 127 6.14 17.71 -6.87
CA VAL A 127 6.91 16.72 -6.10
C VAL A 127 8.40 16.95 -6.27
N ASP A 128 9.21 16.52 -5.28
CA ASP A 128 10.66 16.57 -5.39
C ASP A 128 11.14 15.61 -6.50
N ALA A 129 12.04 16.08 -7.35
CA ALA A 129 12.55 15.30 -8.48
C ALA A 129 13.21 13.97 -8.06
N GLU A 130 13.77 13.91 -6.86
CA GLU A 130 14.37 12.69 -6.29
C GLU A 130 13.36 11.58 -5.98
N LYS A 131 12.07 11.90 -5.89
CA LYS A 131 10.97 10.95 -5.67
C LYS A 131 10.53 10.25 -6.93
N LEU A 132 11.01 10.67 -8.08
CA LEU A 132 10.59 10.13 -9.37
C LEU A 132 11.38 8.88 -9.75
N MET A 133 10.68 7.97 -10.42
CA MET A 133 11.26 6.85 -11.15
C MET A 133 10.67 6.80 -12.56
N ARG A 134 11.54 6.65 -13.58
CA ARG A 134 11.11 6.52 -14.97
C ARG A 134 10.30 5.27 -15.18
N THR A 135 9.24 5.36 -15.97
CA THR A 135 8.51 4.21 -16.48
C THR A 135 8.96 3.89 -17.90
N PRO A 136 8.97 2.62 -18.31
CA PRO A 136 9.26 2.26 -19.71
C PRO A 136 8.28 2.93 -20.68
N ALA A 137 8.74 3.23 -21.88
CA ALA A 137 7.88 3.80 -22.92
C ALA A 137 6.67 2.89 -23.19
N GLY A 138 5.47 3.47 -23.18
CA GLY A 138 4.21 2.77 -23.39
C GLY A 138 3.73 1.93 -22.20
N PHE A 139 4.41 1.98 -21.03
CA PHE A 139 3.91 1.33 -19.82
C PHE A 139 2.63 2.01 -19.33
N SER A 140 1.65 1.22 -18.92
CA SER A 140 0.35 1.73 -18.46
C SER A 140 0.48 2.58 -17.20
N PHE A 141 0.02 3.82 -17.24
CA PHE A 141 -0.03 4.69 -16.04
C PHE A 141 -0.94 4.11 -14.96
N VAL A 142 -2.04 3.46 -15.35
CA VAL A 142 -2.96 2.78 -14.41
C VAL A 142 -2.23 1.68 -13.65
N THR A 143 -1.45 0.86 -14.36
CA THR A 143 -0.62 -0.20 -13.73
C THR A 143 0.50 0.41 -12.88
N ALA A 144 1.18 1.44 -13.38
CA ALA A 144 2.27 2.10 -12.65
C ALA A 144 1.77 2.73 -11.34
N ALA A 145 0.62 3.43 -11.36
CA ALA A 145 0.02 4.03 -10.16
C ALA A 145 -0.49 2.99 -9.15
N ALA A 146 -0.84 1.78 -9.58
CA ALA A 146 -1.36 0.77 -8.66
C ALA A 146 -0.30 0.16 -7.71
N ALA A 147 0.98 0.50 -7.88
CA ALA A 147 2.07 -0.18 -7.19
C ALA A 147 2.71 0.58 -6.02
N PRO A 148 3.07 1.87 -6.09
CA PRO A 148 4.07 2.52 -5.24
C PRO A 148 3.95 2.20 -3.76
N LEU A 149 2.89 2.61 -3.09
CA LEU A 149 2.71 2.41 -1.65
C LEU A 149 2.51 0.94 -1.29
N ALA A 150 1.61 0.27 -2.01
CA ALA A 150 1.21 -1.09 -1.66
C ALA A 150 2.35 -2.09 -1.83
N TYR A 151 3.06 -2.04 -2.95
CA TYR A 151 4.15 -2.98 -3.24
C TYR A 151 5.42 -2.65 -2.47
N GLN A 152 5.74 -1.37 -2.22
CA GLN A 152 6.83 -0.97 -1.32
C GLN A 152 6.60 -1.50 0.09
N THR A 153 5.40 -1.33 0.63
CA THR A 153 5.02 -1.82 1.97
C THR A 153 5.11 -3.34 2.04
N ALA A 154 4.60 -4.03 1.02
CA ALA A 154 4.65 -5.49 0.95
C ALA A 154 6.09 -6.01 0.84
N TRP A 155 6.92 -5.40 -0.02
CA TRP A 155 8.32 -5.77 -0.17
C TRP A 155 9.07 -5.62 1.15
N ARG A 156 8.92 -4.46 1.79
CA ARG A 156 9.54 -4.25 3.11
C ARG A 156 9.08 -5.27 4.13
N ALA A 157 7.79 -5.51 4.25
CA ALA A 157 7.26 -6.46 5.23
C ALA A 157 7.76 -7.89 4.98
N VAL A 158 7.70 -8.36 3.74
CA VAL A 158 8.00 -9.75 3.35
C VAL A 158 9.50 -9.99 3.25
N VAL A 159 10.22 -9.14 2.50
CA VAL A 159 11.63 -9.35 2.15
C VAL A 159 12.55 -8.77 3.21
N THR A 160 12.40 -7.48 3.48
CA THR A 160 13.37 -6.76 4.32
C THR A 160 13.19 -7.06 5.80
N ARG A 161 11.93 -7.07 6.29
CA ARG A 161 11.63 -7.24 7.72
C ARG A 161 11.44 -8.69 8.12
N ALA A 162 10.54 -9.41 7.47
CA ALA A 162 10.26 -10.81 7.79
C ALA A 162 11.27 -11.79 7.18
N LYS A 163 12.00 -11.41 6.12
CA LYS A 163 13.04 -12.23 5.47
C LYS A 163 12.52 -13.61 5.07
N VAL A 164 11.39 -13.62 4.35
CA VAL A 164 10.74 -14.85 3.87
C VAL A 164 11.71 -15.68 3.03
N GLN A 165 11.67 -16.99 3.22
CA GLN A 165 12.49 -17.96 2.49
C GLN A 165 11.62 -18.88 1.64
N ALA A 166 12.22 -19.43 0.59
CA ALA A 166 11.58 -20.47 -0.23
C ALA A 166 11.19 -21.68 0.65
N GLY A 167 9.99 -22.21 0.41
CA GLY A 167 9.45 -23.36 1.15
C GLY A 167 8.80 -23.04 2.49
N GLU A 168 8.83 -21.79 2.97
CA GLU A 168 8.09 -21.39 4.18
C GLU A 168 6.58 -21.37 3.95
N ASP A 169 5.83 -21.69 5.01
CA ASP A 169 4.38 -21.53 5.09
C ASP A 169 4.05 -20.10 5.56
N VAL A 170 3.40 -19.32 4.71
CA VAL A 170 3.06 -17.91 4.98
C VAL A 170 1.56 -17.73 4.99
N LEU A 171 1.01 -17.22 6.10
CA LEU A 171 -0.40 -16.85 6.23
C LEU A 171 -0.56 -15.35 5.98
N VAL A 172 -1.38 -14.98 5.00
CA VAL A 172 -1.71 -13.60 4.66
C VAL A 172 -3.15 -13.29 5.06
N LEU A 173 -3.33 -12.37 6.01
CA LEU A 173 -4.64 -11.91 6.44
C LEU A 173 -5.15 -10.79 5.54
N GLY A 174 -6.49 -10.67 5.44
CA GLY A 174 -7.12 -9.60 4.67
C GLY A 174 -6.70 -9.58 3.20
N ALA A 175 -6.61 -10.75 2.56
CA ALA A 175 -6.00 -10.97 1.24
C ALA A 175 -6.58 -10.11 0.09
N SER A 176 -7.74 -9.47 0.29
CA SER A 176 -8.34 -8.55 -0.68
C SER A 176 -7.76 -7.12 -0.65
N GLY A 177 -6.97 -6.76 0.35
CA GLY A 177 -6.30 -5.46 0.41
C GLY A 177 -5.12 -5.37 -0.56
N GLY A 178 -4.83 -4.16 -1.08
CA GLY A 178 -3.74 -3.97 -2.05
C GLY A 178 -2.37 -4.45 -1.56
N VAL A 179 -1.99 -4.14 -0.30
CA VAL A 179 -0.72 -4.61 0.29
C VAL A 179 -0.73 -6.13 0.49
N ALA A 180 -1.86 -6.70 0.95
CA ALA A 180 -1.96 -8.14 1.17
C ALA A 180 -1.89 -8.93 -0.15
N ALA A 181 -2.53 -8.44 -1.21
CA ALA A 181 -2.43 -9.01 -2.55
C ALA A 181 -0.97 -8.97 -3.08
N ALA A 182 -0.28 -7.84 -2.88
CA ALA A 182 1.14 -7.72 -3.20
C ALA A 182 2.01 -8.70 -2.38
N CYS A 183 1.71 -8.88 -1.09
CA CYS A 183 2.41 -9.87 -0.24
C CYS A 183 2.27 -11.30 -0.79
N ILE A 184 1.07 -11.69 -1.27
CA ILE A 184 0.85 -13.00 -1.88
C ILE A 184 1.80 -13.17 -3.09
N GLN A 185 1.81 -12.21 -4.01
CA GLN A 185 2.65 -12.27 -5.21
C GLN A 185 4.14 -12.30 -4.88
N ILE A 186 4.60 -11.48 -3.94
CA ILE A 186 6.01 -11.44 -3.53
C ILE A 186 6.41 -12.75 -2.83
N CYS A 187 5.57 -13.29 -1.94
CA CYS A 187 5.82 -14.60 -1.31
C CYS A 187 5.94 -15.72 -2.36
N LYS A 188 5.09 -15.69 -3.38
CA LYS A 188 5.16 -16.67 -4.48
C LYS A 188 6.41 -16.48 -5.33
N LEU A 189 6.82 -15.25 -5.60
CA LEU A 189 8.07 -14.95 -6.31
C LEU A 189 9.30 -15.53 -5.58
N ILE A 190 9.27 -15.53 -4.24
CA ILE A 190 10.33 -16.12 -3.39
C ILE A 190 10.26 -17.65 -3.37
N GLY A 191 9.09 -18.25 -3.64
CA GLY A 191 8.86 -19.69 -3.57
C GLY A 191 8.27 -20.18 -2.24
N ALA A 192 7.59 -19.32 -1.49
CA ALA A 192 6.84 -19.70 -0.29
C ALA A 192 5.50 -20.38 -0.63
N ARG A 193 4.95 -21.16 0.30
CA ARG A 193 3.59 -21.70 0.24
C ARG A 193 2.65 -20.73 0.95
N VAL A 194 1.66 -20.21 0.23
CA VAL A 194 0.83 -19.09 0.69
C VAL A 194 -0.57 -19.54 1.04
N PHE A 195 -0.99 -19.24 2.27
CA PHE A 195 -2.36 -19.34 2.78
C PHE A 195 -2.95 -17.93 2.84
N ALA A 196 -4.09 -17.71 2.21
CA ALA A 196 -4.75 -16.40 2.14
C ALA A 196 -6.12 -16.44 2.82
N ILE A 197 -6.38 -15.54 3.77
CA ILE A 197 -7.70 -15.39 4.40
C ILE A 197 -8.43 -14.20 3.79
N THR A 198 -9.66 -14.45 3.33
CA THR A 198 -10.55 -13.45 2.72
C THR A 198 -12.00 -13.61 3.20
N SER A 199 -13.00 -13.06 2.49
CA SER A 199 -14.37 -12.93 2.99
C SER A 199 -15.46 -13.43 2.03
N SER A 200 -15.11 -14.06 0.91
CA SER A 200 -16.08 -14.63 -0.03
C SER A 200 -15.40 -15.59 -1.00
N GLU A 201 -16.21 -16.48 -1.62
CA GLU A 201 -15.73 -17.43 -2.66
C GLU A 201 -15.13 -16.68 -3.86
N GLU A 202 -15.73 -15.57 -4.30
CA GLU A 202 -15.19 -14.74 -5.38
C GLU A 202 -13.79 -14.25 -5.05
N LYS A 203 -13.60 -13.70 -3.84
CA LYS A 203 -12.30 -13.20 -3.38
C LYS A 203 -11.29 -14.33 -3.17
N MET A 204 -11.74 -15.52 -2.78
CA MET A 204 -10.87 -16.71 -2.73
C MET A 204 -10.37 -17.10 -4.12
N GLY A 205 -11.24 -17.09 -5.13
CA GLY A 205 -10.87 -17.32 -6.53
C GLY A 205 -9.79 -16.34 -7.00
N LYS A 206 -9.98 -15.05 -6.71
CA LYS A 206 -8.99 -13.99 -7.02
C LYS A 206 -7.68 -14.19 -6.25
N ALA A 207 -7.70 -14.58 -4.97
CA ALA A 207 -6.48 -14.86 -4.21
C ALA A 207 -5.67 -16.02 -4.82
N ARG A 208 -6.35 -17.09 -5.25
CA ARG A 208 -5.70 -18.21 -5.95
C ARG A 208 -5.11 -17.78 -7.29
N SER A 209 -5.81 -16.96 -8.07
CA SER A 209 -5.31 -16.50 -9.39
C SER A 209 -4.04 -15.66 -9.30
N ILE A 210 -3.79 -14.98 -8.17
CA ILE A 210 -2.56 -14.20 -7.93
C ILE A 210 -1.48 -14.97 -7.17
N GLY A 211 -1.70 -16.29 -6.92
CA GLY A 211 -0.67 -17.19 -6.42
C GLY A 211 -0.88 -17.76 -5.02
N ALA A 212 -2.01 -17.54 -4.34
CA ALA A 212 -2.27 -18.25 -3.08
C ALA A 212 -2.46 -19.75 -3.33
N ASP A 213 -1.72 -20.60 -2.63
CA ASP A 213 -1.86 -22.06 -2.70
C ASP A 213 -3.16 -22.50 -2.05
N PHE A 214 -3.57 -21.82 -0.97
CA PHE A 214 -4.83 -22.02 -0.27
C PHE A 214 -5.50 -20.67 -0.02
N ALA A 215 -6.79 -20.58 -0.33
CA ALA A 215 -7.62 -19.43 0.00
C ALA A 215 -8.79 -19.88 0.87
N LEU A 216 -9.00 -19.20 1.99
CA LEU A 216 -9.93 -19.57 3.04
C LEU A 216 -10.92 -18.44 3.31
N ASP A 217 -12.20 -18.79 3.47
CA ASP A 217 -13.26 -17.83 3.80
C ASP A 217 -13.42 -17.76 5.33
N ARG A 218 -13.14 -16.57 5.89
CA ARG A 218 -13.33 -16.30 7.33
C ARG A 218 -14.79 -16.30 7.78
N THR A 219 -15.75 -16.27 6.84
CA THR A 219 -17.18 -16.21 7.16
C THR A 219 -17.82 -17.60 7.20
N ALA A 220 -17.22 -18.59 6.57
CA ALA A 220 -17.75 -19.95 6.45
C ALA A 220 -17.30 -20.88 7.58
N SER A 221 -16.06 -20.72 8.06
CA SER A 221 -15.47 -21.57 9.12
C SER A 221 -14.33 -20.84 9.83
N ASN A 222 -13.77 -21.43 10.88
CA ASN A 222 -12.54 -20.90 11.47
C ASN A 222 -11.34 -21.15 10.54
N PRO A 223 -10.83 -20.12 9.85
CA PRO A 223 -9.75 -20.31 8.87
C PRO A 223 -8.41 -20.71 9.53
N PHE A 224 -8.19 -20.35 10.80
CA PHE A 224 -6.96 -20.71 11.51
C PHE A 224 -6.90 -22.20 11.84
N GLU A 225 -8.03 -22.83 12.18
CA GLU A 225 -8.12 -24.29 12.37
C GLU A 225 -7.84 -25.01 11.05
N GLU A 226 -8.35 -24.51 9.94
CA GLU A 226 -8.11 -25.10 8.64
C GLU A 226 -6.64 -24.96 8.21
N VAL A 227 -6.00 -23.80 8.45
CA VAL A 227 -4.55 -23.63 8.25
C VAL A 227 -3.77 -24.63 9.11
N ARG A 228 -4.17 -24.83 10.37
CA ARG A 228 -3.52 -25.81 11.24
C ARG A 228 -3.65 -27.22 10.69
N ARG A 229 -4.81 -27.59 10.18
CA ARG A 229 -5.05 -28.90 9.54
C ARG A 229 -4.17 -29.06 8.28
N LEU A 230 -4.10 -28.05 7.42
CA LEU A 230 -3.33 -28.06 6.17
C LEU A 230 -1.81 -28.06 6.40
N THR A 231 -1.38 -27.63 7.58
CA THR A 231 0.04 -27.69 8.02
C THR A 231 0.34 -28.90 8.91
N ASN A 232 -0.54 -29.92 8.94
CA ASN A 232 -0.43 -31.12 9.76
C ASN A 232 -0.19 -30.82 11.25
N GLY A 233 -0.85 -29.80 11.80
CA GLY A 233 -0.73 -29.35 13.18
C GLY A 233 0.51 -28.49 13.49
N ARG A 234 1.45 -28.34 12.55
CA ARG A 234 2.71 -27.58 12.74
C ARG A 234 2.47 -26.08 12.96
N GLY A 235 1.52 -25.50 12.25
CA GLY A 235 1.35 -24.06 12.11
C GLY A 235 2.25 -23.45 11.02
N VAL A 236 2.22 -22.13 10.88
CA VAL A 236 2.91 -21.40 9.81
C VAL A 236 4.24 -20.80 10.27
N ASP A 237 5.13 -20.54 9.33
CA ASP A 237 6.42 -19.88 9.55
C ASP A 237 6.26 -18.38 9.78
N LEU A 238 5.33 -17.76 9.04
CA LEU A 238 5.06 -16.35 9.09
C LEU A 238 3.56 -16.06 9.02
N VAL A 239 3.11 -15.10 9.83
CA VAL A 239 1.83 -14.41 9.63
C VAL A 239 2.09 -12.98 9.16
N ILE A 240 1.48 -12.60 8.04
CA ILE A 240 1.43 -11.22 7.55
C ILE A 240 0.12 -10.60 8.05
N GLU A 241 0.26 -9.75 9.06
CA GLU A 241 -0.84 -9.22 9.87
C GLU A 241 -1.13 -7.75 9.53
N ASN A 242 -2.34 -7.46 9.11
CA ASN A 242 -2.79 -6.11 8.81
C ASN A 242 -4.14 -5.77 9.47
N THR A 243 -4.76 -6.76 10.08
CA THR A 243 -6.09 -6.65 10.68
C THR A 243 -6.02 -6.05 12.09
N GLY A 244 -5.06 -6.50 12.90
CA GLY A 244 -4.82 -5.96 14.24
C GLY A 244 -5.62 -6.67 15.32
N ALA A 245 -6.35 -5.92 16.16
CA ALA A 245 -6.94 -6.40 17.41
C ALA A 245 -7.76 -7.69 17.27
N ALA A 246 -8.56 -7.80 16.21
CA ALA A 246 -9.48 -8.94 16.04
C ALA A 246 -8.80 -10.29 15.73
N THR A 247 -7.58 -10.26 15.17
CA THR A 247 -6.89 -11.48 14.71
C THR A 247 -5.57 -11.74 15.42
N TRP A 248 -5.07 -10.80 16.22
CA TRP A 248 -3.73 -10.86 16.81
C TRP A 248 -3.49 -12.13 17.64
N SER A 249 -4.45 -12.52 18.48
CA SER A 249 -4.34 -13.72 19.30
C SER A 249 -4.24 -14.99 18.45
N GLU A 250 -5.10 -15.11 17.44
CA GLU A 250 -5.08 -16.28 16.54
C GLU A 250 -3.82 -16.28 15.67
N SER A 251 -3.36 -15.10 15.25
CA SER A 251 -2.09 -14.94 14.51
C SER A 251 -0.90 -15.41 15.35
N GLN A 252 -0.90 -15.17 16.66
CA GLN A 252 0.11 -15.68 17.56
C GLN A 252 -0.01 -17.20 17.76
N ASN A 253 -1.23 -17.70 17.93
CA ASN A 253 -1.50 -19.12 18.19
C ASN A 253 -1.18 -20.02 17.00
N ILE A 254 -1.33 -19.55 15.75
CA ILE A 254 -1.10 -20.34 14.54
C ILE A 254 0.38 -20.50 14.19
N LEU A 255 1.27 -19.70 14.77
CA LEU A 255 2.70 -19.80 14.52
C LEU A 255 3.26 -21.15 14.99
N ARG A 256 4.17 -21.70 14.20
CA ARG A 256 5.07 -22.76 14.70
C ARG A 256 6.07 -22.21 15.73
N LYS A 257 6.82 -23.09 16.39
CA LYS A 257 8.00 -22.66 17.18
C LYS A 257 8.99 -21.92 16.29
N ALA A 258 9.56 -20.84 16.81
CA ALA A 258 10.41 -19.89 16.10
C ALA A 258 9.75 -19.26 14.86
N GLY A 259 8.41 -19.24 14.83
CA GLY A 259 7.63 -18.51 13.83
C GLY A 259 7.59 -17.01 14.12
N ARG A 260 7.14 -16.22 13.14
CA ARG A 260 7.13 -14.77 13.26
C ARG A 260 5.84 -14.12 12.75
N ILE A 261 5.50 -12.98 13.32
CA ILE A 261 4.44 -12.09 12.83
C ILE A 261 5.11 -10.83 12.28
N VAL A 262 4.73 -10.38 11.10
CA VAL A 262 5.01 -9.03 10.63
C VAL A 262 3.70 -8.25 10.50
N THR A 263 3.63 -7.09 11.18
CA THR A 263 2.46 -6.22 11.12
C THR A 263 2.78 -4.87 10.48
N TYR A 264 1.88 -4.43 9.59
CA TYR A 264 1.94 -3.11 8.94
C TYR A 264 0.60 -2.37 8.96
N GLY A 265 -0.40 -2.91 9.68
CA GLY A 265 -1.74 -2.35 9.70
C GLY A 265 -2.51 -2.69 10.96
N ARG A 266 -3.68 -2.05 11.13
CA ARG A 266 -4.51 -2.13 12.34
C ARG A 266 -6.00 -1.85 12.08
N THR A 267 -6.55 -2.41 11.01
CA THR A 267 -7.89 -2.07 10.53
C THR A 267 -9.01 -2.34 11.54
N THR A 268 -8.82 -3.27 12.50
CA THR A 268 -9.82 -3.61 13.52
C THR A 268 -9.50 -3.04 14.91
N GLY A 269 -8.42 -2.27 15.07
CA GLY A 269 -8.09 -1.63 16.34
C GLY A 269 -6.59 -1.51 16.60
N ARG A 270 -6.25 -0.52 17.47
CA ARG A 270 -4.87 -0.14 17.78
C ARG A 270 -4.21 -1.03 18.83
N HIS A 271 -5.00 -1.64 19.69
CA HIS A 271 -4.51 -2.34 20.88
C HIS A 271 -4.86 -3.81 20.80
N ALA A 272 -3.87 -4.68 20.99
CA ALA A 272 -4.01 -6.12 21.07
C ALA A 272 -3.14 -6.67 22.21
N SER A 273 -3.63 -7.73 22.87
CA SER A 273 -2.88 -8.39 23.93
C SER A 273 -1.99 -9.49 23.38
N THR A 274 -0.72 -9.48 23.75
CA THR A 274 0.24 -10.53 23.41
C THR A 274 0.37 -11.53 24.56
N ASN A 275 0.23 -12.81 24.29
CA ASN A 275 0.52 -13.88 25.26
C ASN A 275 2.04 -14.04 25.37
N LEU A 276 2.60 -13.52 26.46
CA LEU A 276 4.06 -13.56 26.68
C LEU A 276 4.58 -14.99 26.87
N SER A 277 3.77 -15.91 27.44
CA SER A 277 4.18 -17.30 27.58
C SER A 277 4.36 -17.98 26.23
N LEU A 278 3.46 -17.75 25.27
CA LEU A 278 3.65 -18.25 23.90
C LEU A 278 4.86 -17.60 23.23
N LEU A 279 5.04 -16.29 23.43
CA LEU A 279 6.14 -15.53 22.82
C LEU A 279 7.50 -16.12 23.22
N PHE A 280 7.80 -16.24 24.53
CA PHE A 280 9.12 -16.71 24.96
C PHE A 280 9.28 -18.23 24.86
N TRP A 281 8.22 -19.01 25.17
CA TRP A 281 8.31 -20.47 25.16
C TRP A 281 8.42 -21.07 23.76
N ASN A 282 7.81 -20.39 22.79
CA ASN A 282 7.89 -20.79 21.38
C ASN A 282 8.93 -19.98 20.59
N GLU A 283 9.73 -19.14 21.25
CA GLU A 283 10.74 -18.27 20.60
C GLU A 283 10.17 -17.48 19.40
N GLN A 284 8.94 -16.95 19.55
CA GLN A 284 8.27 -16.21 18.49
C GLN A 284 8.89 -14.82 18.32
N THR A 285 8.86 -14.28 17.10
CA THR A 285 9.29 -12.93 16.79
C THR A 285 8.11 -12.09 16.30
N HIS A 286 7.91 -10.92 16.91
CA HIS A 286 6.91 -9.93 16.45
C HIS A 286 7.63 -8.71 15.86
N ILE A 287 7.28 -8.37 14.62
CA ILE A 287 7.99 -7.39 13.79
C ILE A 287 7.02 -6.29 13.35
N GLY A 288 7.35 -5.02 13.62
CA GLY A 288 6.69 -3.88 12.99
C GLY A 288 7.30 -3.57 11.62
N SER A 289 6.47 -3.13 10.68
CA SER A 289 6.89 -2.68 9.36
C SER A 289 6.08 -1.46 8.94
N THR A 290 6.72 -0.48 8.33
CA THR A 290 6.07 0.73 7.78
C THR A 290 6.68 1.05 6.45
N MET A 291 5.83 1.22 5.42
CA MET A 291 6.26 1.63 4.08
C MET A 291 7.54 0.90 3.61
N GLY A 292 8.61 1.62 3.24
CA GLY A 292 9.87 1.03 2.86
C GLY A 292 11.02 2.03 2.76
N SER A 293 12.24 1.51 2.58
CA SER A 293 13.42 2.29 2.22
C SER A 293 13.36 2.72 0.74
N LEU A 294 14.27 3.59 0.33
CA LEU A 294 14.44 3.94 -1.09
C LEU A 294 14.83 2.70 -1.93
N SER A 295 15.63 1.79 -1.34
CA SER A 295 16.01 0.54 -1.99
C SER A 295 14.81 -0.41 -2.14
N ASP A 296 13.96 -0.55 -1.10
CA ASP A 296 12.75 -1.36 -1.17
C ASP A 296 11.84 -0.89 -2.33
N PHE A 297 11.63 0.45 -2.43
CA PHE A 297 10.84 1.05 -3.50
C PHE A 297 11.41 0.73 -4.88
N ARG A 298 12.69 1.05 -5.11
CA ARG A 298 13.33 0.82 -6.42
C ARG A 298 13.26 -0.64 -6.83
N THR A 299 13.60 -1.55 -5.92
CA THR A 299 13.64 -2.98 -6.21
C THR A 299 12.27 -3.52 -6.59
N VAL A 300 11.22 -3.20 -5.83
CA VAL A 300 9.88 -3.71 -6.15
C VAL A 300 9.31 -3.04 -7.40
N MET A 301 9.58 -1.76 -7.63
CA MET A 301 9.15 -1.09 -8.86
C MET A 301 9.86 -1.63 -10.09
N ASP A 302 11.14 -2.03 -10.01
CA ASP A 302 11.82 -2.73 -11.10
C ASP A 302 11.13 -4.07 -11.44
N HIS A 303 10.65 -4.81 -10.45
CA HIS A 303 9.86 -6.01 -10.71
C HIS A 303 8.51 -5.71 -11.37
N VAL A 304 7.86 -4.63 -10.97
CA VAL A 304 6.59 -4.20 -11.57
C VAL A 304 6.81 -3.69 -13.00
N LEU A 305 7.74 -2.77 -13.20
CA LEU A 305 7.99 -2.14 -14.50
C LEU A 305 8.59 -3.12 -15.52
N SER A 306 9.24 -4.19 -15.06
CA SER A 306 9.69 -5.30 -15.94
C SER A 306 8.62 -6.37 -16.21
N GLY A 307 7.42 -6.24 -15.63
CA GLY A 307 6.33 -7.21 -15.79
C GLY A 307 6.50 -8.52 -15.00
N LYS A 308 7.47 -8.61 -14.10
CA LYS A 308 7.64 -9.79 -13.21
C LYS A 308 6.57 -9.86 -12.12
N ILE A 309 6.05 -8.71 -11.72
CA ILE A 309 4.92 -8.56 -10.80
C ILE A 309 3.90 -7.68 -11.50
N GLU A 310 2.66 -8.14 -11.59
CA GLU A 310 1.56 -7.37 -12.14
C GLU A 310 0.65 -6.88 -11.00
N PRO A 311 0.54 -5.56 -10.77
CA PRO A 311 -0.32 -5.02 -9.73
C PRO A 311 -1.78 -5.44 -9.91
N VAL A 312 -2.38 -5.90 -8.82
CA VAL A 312 -3.78 -6.35 -8.81
C VAL A 312 -4.70 -5.12 -8.80
N ILE A 313 -5.37 -4.88 -9.91
CA ILE A 313 -6.33 -3.78 -10.09
C ILE A 313 -7.74 -4.32 -10.02
N ASP A 314 -8.53 -3.81 -9.08
CA ASP A 314 -9.94 -4.17 -8.91
C ASP A 314 -10.82 -3.42 -9.92
N SER A 315 -10.63 -2.09 -9.99
CA SER A 315 -11.45 -1.22 -10.83
C SER A 315 -10.72 0.09 -11.16
N VAL A 316 -11.10 0.65 -12.28
CA VAL A 316 -10.61 1.96 -12.75
C VAL A 316 -11.80 2.89 -12.91
N TYR A 317 -11.71 4.09 -12.34
CA TYR A 317 -12.72 5.12 -12.43
C TYR A 317 -12.11 6.39 -13.03
N PRO A 318 -12.81 7.13 -13.89
CA PRO A 318 -12.37 8.49 -14.24
C PRO A 318 -12.40 9.38 -12.99
N LEU A 319 -11.61 10.45 -12.97
CA LEU A 319 -11.52 11.38 -11.84
C LEU A 319 -12.91 11.91 -11.43
N GLU A 320 -13.77 12.20 -12.40
CA GLU A 320 -15.14 12.69 -12.20
C GLU A 320 -16.02 11.72 -11.39
N GLN A 321 -15.66 10.45 -11.35
CA GLN A 321 -16.33 9.41 -10.58
C GLN A 321 -15.64 9.06 -9.26
N ALA A 322 -14.75 9.93 -8.77
CA ALA A 322 -14.01 9.70 -7.52
C ALA A 322 -14.93 9.36 -6.34
N ARG A 323 -16.09 10.03 -6.19
CA ARG A 323 -17.08 9.69 -5.16
C ARG A 323 -17.52 8.23 -5.21
N GLN A 324 -17.75 7.67 -6.39
CA GLN A 324 -18.15 6.28 -6.55
C GLN A 324 -17.01 5.32 -6.19
N ALA A 325 -15.78 5.67 -6.56
CA ALA A 325 -14.58 4.94 -6.20
C ALA A 325 -14.37 4.90 -4.67
N TYR A 326 -14.51 6.05 -3.98
CA TYR A 326 -14.48 6.13 -2.52
C TYR A 326 -15.57 5.29 -1.86
N ALA A 327 -16.82 5.38 -2.33
CA ALA A 327 -17.93 4.61 -1.80
C ALA A 327 -17.71 3.09 -1.95
N ARG A 328 -17.17 2.62 -3.09
CA ARG A 328 -16.78 1.22 -3.27
C ARG A 328 -15.71 0.80 -2.26
N TYR A 329 -14.71 1.68 -2.03
CA TYR A 329 -13.61 1.41 -1.12
C TYR A 329 -14.07 1.34 0.34
N GLU A 330 -14.97 2.26 0.77
CA GLU A 330 -15.59 2.24 2.11
C GLU A 330 -16.34 0.94 2.39
N ARG A 331 -17.07 0.40 1.40
CA ARG A 331 -17.81 -0.87 1.55
C ARG A 331 -16.90 -2.10 1.58
N GLY A 332 -15.58 -1.94 1.34
CA GLY A 332 -14.62 -3.04 1.34
C GLY A 332 -14.88 -4.09 0.24
N GLU A 333 -15.50 -3.68 -0.87
CA GLU A 333 -15.88 -4.57 -1.97
C GLU A 333 -14.71 -4.98 -2.85
N GLN A 334 -13.65 -4.18 -2.87
CA GLN A 334 -12.50 -4.36 -3.76
C GLN A 334 -11.69 -5.62 -3.46
N PHE A 335 -10.97 -6.08 -4.49
CA PHE A 335 -9.85 -7.00 -4.38
C PHE A 335 -8.63 -6.43 -5.13
N GLY A 336 -7.66 -5.91 -4.40
CA GLY A 336 -6.52 -5.17 -4.97
C GLY A 336 -6.74 -3.66 -4.90
N LYS A 337 -6.30 -2.95 -5.95
CA LYS A 337 -6.26 -1.50 -6.02
C LYS A 337 -7.43 -0.92 -6.81
N ILE A 338 -8.01 0.15 -6.30
CA ILE A 338 -8.90 1.04 -7.07
C ILE A 338 -8.02 2.17 -7.63
N VAL A 339 -8.16 2.45 -8.91
CA VAL A 339 -7.38 3.49 -9.60
C VAL A 339 -8.31 4.58 -10.12
N LEU A 340 -7.94 5.83 -9.90
CA LEU A 340 -8.52 6.97 -10.60
C LEU A 340 -7.68 7.25 -11.86
N GLN A 341 -8.30 7.15 -13.03
CA GLN A 341 -7.73 7.60 -14.28
C GLN A 341 -8.06 9.09 -14.44
N VAL A 342 -7.05 9.92 -14.31
CA VAL A 342 -7.17 11.38 -14.37
C VAL A 342 -7.13 11.87 -15.82
N ARG A 343 -6.37 11.16 -16.65
CA ARG A 343 -6.25 11.40 -18.09
C ARG A 343 -6.05 10.09 -18.85
N GLU A 344 -6.50 10.10 -20.12
CA GLU A 344 -6.18 9.04 -21.11
C GLU A 344 -4.74 9.10 -21.59
#